data_e0bf99e8753d0b7cfd6f23191d952fa7
#
_entry.id   e0bf99e8753d0b7cfd6f23191d952fa7
#
_cell.length_a   1.000
_cell.length_b   1.000
_cell.length_c   1.000
_cell.angle_alpha   90.00
_cell.angle_beta   90.00
_cell.angle_gamma   90.00
#
_symmetry.space_group_name_H-M   'P 1'
#
loop_
_entity.id
_entity.type
_entity.pdbx_description
1 polymer ?
#
loop_
_entity_poly.entity_id
_entity_poly.type
_entity_poly.pdbx_seq_one_letter_code
_entity_poly.pdbx_strand_id
1 'polypeptide(L)'
;SLRSFYNYFYQGEMIKNNPAALVPMPKKHAKEIIRLEPNEVAILLDQVEDGTKLTKKELEYHKKTKNRDVALLTLLLGTGIRVSECVGLDIQDVNFDVDGIKIRRKGGYEAVVYFGTEVETALLDYLEEREHMIPEQGHETALFLSLQNRRMAVRSVENLVRKYASRVTTLKKITPHKLRSTYGTTLYQESGDIYLVADVLGHKDVNTTRKHYAAQDDERRRSAAQMVHLREKGTD
;
A
#
# COMPACT_ATOMS: atom_id res chain seq x y z
N SER A 1 -17.53 18.04 2.38
CA SER A 1 -17.15 19.46 2.56
C SER A 1 -18.36 20.37 2.34
N LEU A 2 -18.35 21.62 2.86
CA LEU A 2 -19.41 22.60 2.60
C LEU A 2 -19.67 22.82 1.11
N ARG A 3 -18.62 22.84 0.30
CA ARG A 3 -18.74 22.97 -1.16
C ARG A 3 -19.50 21.79 -1.78
N SER A 4 -19.24 20.55 -1.36
CA SER A 4 -19.97 19.35 -1.84
C SER A 4 -21.43 19.41 -1.39
N PHE A 5 -21.68 19.88 -0.17
CA PHE A 5 -23.03 20.07 0.36
C PHE A 5 -23.85 21.06 -0.49
N TYR A 6 -23.34 22.27 -0.65
CA TYR A 6 -24.04 23.27 -1.46
C TYR A 6 -24.16 22.89 -2.94
N ASN A 7 -23.18 22.18 -3.48
CA ASN A 7 -23.25 21.69 -4.86
C ASN A 7 -24.36 20.65 -5.04
N TYR A 8 -24.56 19.77 -4.07
CA TYR A 8 -25.65 18.80 -4.08
C TYR A 8 -27.02 19.47 -4.10
N PHE A 9 -27.26 20.44 -3.21
CA PHE A 9 -28.53 21.18 -3.17
C PHE A 9 -28.75 22.07 -4.40
N TYR A 10 -27.70 22.62 -4.97
CA TYR A 10 -27.77 23.41 -6.19
C TYR A 10 -28.08 22.52 -7.42
N GLN A 11 -27.44 21.36 -7.55
CA GLN A 11 -27.76 20.40 -8.61
C GLN A 11 -29.16 19.79 -8.49
N GLY A 12 -29.67 19.66 -7.28
CA GLY A 12 -31.04 19.24 -7.01
C GLY A 12 -32.09 20.37 -7.06
N GLU A 13 -31.71 21.57 -7.57
CA GLU A 13 -32.57 22.76 -7.69
C GLU A 13 -33.24 23.22 -6.38
N MET A 14 -32.72 22.74 -5.23
CA MET A 14 -33.24 23.10 -3.90
C MET A 14 -32.81 24.50 -3.44
N ILE A 15 -31.73 25.03 -4.05
CA ILE A 15 -31.24 26.41 -3.84
C ILE A 15 -30.96 27.08 -5.19
N LYS A 16 -31.30 28.35 -5.29
CA LYS A 16 -31.15 29.14 -6.53
C LYS A 16 -29.67 29.47 -6.85
N ASN A 17 -28.82 29.58 -5.84
CA ASN A 17 -27.41 29.97 -5.98
C ASN A 17 -26.55 29.07 -5.09
N ASN A 18 -25.33 28.75 -5.54
CA ASN A 18 -24.35 28.03 -4.74
C ASN A 18 -23.37 29.02 -4.08
N PRO A 19 -23.55 29.36 -2.79
CA PRO A 19 -22.70 30.35 -2.11
C PRO A 19 -21.24 29.88 -1.96
N ALA A 20 -20.98 28.58 -2.02
CA ALA A 20 -19.64 28.03 -1.93
C ALA A 20 -18.87 28.08 -3.26
N ALA A 21 -19.53 28.34 -4.39
CA ALA A 21 -18.86 28.41 -5.70
C ALA A 21 -17.90 29.61 -5.79
N LEU A 22 -18.26 30.74 -5.17
CA LEU A 22 -17.48 31.98 -5.18
C LEU A 22 -16.30 31.99 -4.20
N VAL A 23 -16.25 31.04 -3.25
CA VAL A 23 -15.16 30.95 -2.28
C VAL A 23 -13.92 30.34 -2.96
N PRO A 24 -12.78 31.06 -3.06
CA PRO A 24 -11.59 30.52 -3.68
C PRO A 24 -11.06 29.31 -2.89
N MET A 25 -10.59 28.27 -3.62
CA MET A 25 -9.97 27.14 -2.96
C MET A 25 -8.61 27.54 -2.39
N PRO A 26 -8.27 27.10 -1.16
CA PRO A 26 -6.94 27.32 -0.62
C PRO A 26 -5.90 26.72 -1.59
N LYS A 27 -4.79 27.43 -1.77
CA LYS A 27 -3.66 26.91 -2.55
C LYS A 27 -3.14 25.63 -1.85
N LYS A 28 -3.19 24.51 -2.56
CA LYS A 28 -2.59 23.27 -2.08
C LYS A 28 -1.08 23.36 -2.28
N HIS A 29 -0.34 23.50 -1.20
CA HIS A 29 1.10 23.27 -1.25
C HIS A 29 1.36 21.79 -1.53
N ALA A 30 2.34 21.50 -2.38
CA ALA A 30 2.83 20.14 -2.58
C ALA A 30 3.38 19.64 -1.22
N LYS A 31 2.74 18.61 -0.67
CA LYS A 31 3.24 17.96 0.55
C LYS A 31 4.27 16.93 0.12
N GLU A 32 5.39 16.94 0.81
CA GLU A 32 6.39 15.88 0.69
C GLU A 32 5.75 14.50 0.92
N ILE A 33 6.11 13.54 0.08
CA ILE A 33 5.61 12.18 0.20
C ILE A 33 6.35 11.50 1.34
N ILE A 34 5.64 11.29 2.46
CA ILE A 34 6.17 10.49 3.56
C ILE A 34 6.14 9.03 3.13
N ARG A 35 7.30 8.40 3.07
CA ARG A 35 7.51 7.00 2.71
C ARG A 35 8.61 6.40 3.57
N LEU A 36 8.74 5.09 3.51
CA LEU A 36 9.92 4.39 4.01
C LEU A 36 11.00 4.39 2.93
N GLU A 37 12.24 4.59 3.33
CA GLU A 37 13.40 4.35 2.48
C GLU A 37 13.71 2.84 2.43
N PRO A 38 14.46 2.33 1.42
CA PRO A 38 14.72 0.90 1.28
C PRO A 38 15.31 0.24 2.53
N ASN A 39 16.23 0.90 3.21
CA ASN A 39 16.80 0.42 4.48
C ASN A 39 15.76 0.40 5.62
N GLU A 40 14.82 1.35 5.65
CA GLU A 40 13.73 1.36 6.63
C GLU A 40 12.73 0.24 6.36
N VAL A 41 12.51 -0.14 5.09
CA VAL A 41 11.68 -1.30 4.71
C VAL A 41 12.32 -2.58 5.21
N ALA A 42 13.61 -2.80 4.94
CA ALA A 42 14.34 -3.99 5.42
C ALA A 42 14.26 -4.10 6.95
N ILE A 43 14.60 -3.03 7.68
CA ILE A 43 14.52 -3.00 9.15
C ILE A 43 13.08 -3.27 9.64
N LEU A 44 12.06 -2.81 8.91
CA LEU A 44 10.67 -3.06 9.29
C LEU A 44 10.32 -4.54 9.18
N LEU A 45 10.69 -5.19 8.09
CA LEU A 45 10.44 -6.61 7.86
C LEU A 45 11.23 -7.48 8.84
N ASP A 46 12.52 -7.21 9.05
CA ASP A 46 13.34 -7.89 10.05
C ASP A 46 12.71 -7.79 11.46
N GLN A 47 12.22 -6.60 11.83
CA GLN A 47 11.54 -6.40 13.12
C GLN A 47 10.26 -7.19 13.27
N VAL A 48 9.49 -7.33 12.18
CA VAL A 48 8.27 -8.12 12.21
C VAL A 48 8.61 -9.60 12.30
N GLU A 49 9.69 -10.02 11.70
CA GLU A 49 10.16 -11.40 11.74
C GLU A 49 10.77 -11.76 13.10
N ASP A 50 11.68 -10.95 13.60
CA ASP A 50 12.45 -11.25 14.81
C ASP A 50 11.76 -10.82 16.10
N GLY A 51 10.83 -9.87 16.05
CA GLY A 51 10.21 -9.27 17.21
C GLY A 51 11.14 -8.40 18.04
N THR A 52 12.29 -7.96 17.48
CA THR A 52 13.23 -7.08 18.16
C THR A 52 12.55 -5.78 18.61
N LYS A 53 12.97 -5.22 19.76
CA LYS A 53 12.38 -4.02 20.40
C LYS A 53 10.90 -4.16 20.82
N LEU A 54 10.31 -5.37 20.81
CA LEU A 54 9.01 -5.63 21.42
C LEU A 54 9.15 -5.81 22.93
N THR A 55 8.15 -5.34 23.67
CA THR A 55 8.05 -5.62 25.11
C THR A 55 7.78 -7.09 25.36
N LYS A 56 8.06 -7.59 26.57
CA LYS A 56 7.77 -9.00 26.94
C LYS A 56 6.32 -9.41 26.62
N LYS A 57 5.37 -8.55 26.92
CA LYS A 57 3.94 -8.80 26.62
C LYS A 57 3.67 -8.83 25.11
N GLU A 58 4.26 -7.94 24.34
CA GLU A 58 4.11 -7.92 22.89
C GLU A 58 4.76 -9.14 22.24
N LEU A 59 5.87 -9.66 22.78
CA LEU A 59 6.53 -10.88 22.31
C LEU A 59 5.63 -12.11 22.46
N GLU A 60 4.86 -12.23 23.55
CA GLU A 60 3.92 -13.34 23.72
C GLU A 60 2.82 -13.33 22.65
N TYR A 61 2.33 -12.14 22.25
CA TYR A 61 1.40 -12.03 21.15
C TYR A 61 2.09 -12.25 19.79
N HIS A 62 3.30 -11.74 19.63
CA HIS A 62 4.09 -11.87 18.41
C HIS A 62 4.34 -13.36 18.07
N LYS A 63 4.68 -14.20 19.03
CA LYS A 63 4.84 -15.64 18.80
C LYS A 63 3.63 -16.31 18.14
N LYS A 64 2.42 -15.79 18.40
CA LYS A 64 1.16 -16.30 17.86
C LYS A 64 0.72 -15.65 16.56
N THR A 65 1.38 -14.58 16.16
CA THR A 65 0.93 -13.75 15.02
C THR A 65 2.04 -13.44 14.04
N LYS A 66 3.25 -13.96 14.28
CA LYS A 66 4.44 -13.65 13.50
C LYS A 66 4.21 -13.89 12.01
N ASN A 67 3.89 -15.11 11.61
CA ASN A 67 3.74 -15.47 10.19
C ASN A 67 2.65 -14.64 9.50
N ARG A 68 1.52 -14.43 10.19
CA ARG A 68 0.45 -13.54 9.71
C ARG A 68 0.93 -12.11 9.53
N ASP A 69 1.63 -11.55 10.53
CA ASP A 69 2.07 -10.15 10.53
C ASP A 69 3.14 -9.93 9.46
N VAL A 70 4.06 -10.90 9.27
CA VAL A 70 5.04 -10.92 8.18
C VAL A 70 4.32 -10.96 6.83
N ALA A 71 3.47 -11.95 6.58
CA ALA A 71 2.74 -12.10 5.32
C ALA A 71 1.94 -10.84 4.96
N LEU A 72 1.24 -10.25 5.95
CA LEU A 72 0.42 -9.06 5.73
C LEU A 72 1.26 -7.84 5.37
N LEU A 73 2.39 -7.59 6.07
CA LEU A 73 3.23 -6.43 5.80
C LEU A 73 4.03 -6.60 4.50
N THR A 74 4.55 -7.79 4.23
CA THR A 74 5.24 -8.11 2.98
C THR A 74 4.29 -7.98 1.79
N LEU A 75 3.04 -8.45 1.92
CA LEU A 75 2.01 -8.27 0.91
C LEU A 75 1.71 -6.79 0.63
N LEU A 76 1.52 -5.97 1.66
CA LEU A 76 1.25 -4.54 1.49
C LEU A 76 2.43 -3.78 0.85
N LEU A 77 3.65 -4.14 1.22
CA LEU A 77 4.88 -3.54 0.70
C LEU A 77 5.25 -4.04 -0.70
N GLY A 78 4.98 -5.31 -1.01
CA GLY A 78 5.35 -5.95 -2.28
C GLY A 78 4.32 -5.78 -3.39
N THR A 79 3.08 -5.35 -3.07
CA THR A 79 2.01 -5.20 -4.06
C THR A 79 1.38 -3.82 -4.08
N GLY A 80 1.52 -3.07 -3.02
CA GLY A 80 0.90 -1.75 -2.88
C GLY A 80 -0.63 -1.76 -2.88
N ILE A 81 -1.31 -2.88 -2.63
CA ILE A 81 -2.77 -2.94 -2.51
C ILE A 81 -3.28 -2.07 -1.35
N ARG A 82 -4.54 -1.67 -1.41
CA ARG A 82 -5.15 -0.90 -0.31
C ARG A 82 -5.39 -1.79 0.89
N VAL A 83 -5.31 -1.21 2.10
CA VAL A 83 -5.61 -1.96 3.33
C VAL A 83 -7.01 -2.59 3.32
N SER A 84 -8.01 -1.93 2.74
CA SER A 84 -9.35 -2.48 2.58
C SER A 84 -9.41 -3.65 1.59
N GLU A 85 -8.59 -3.62 0.54
CA GLU A 85 -8.43 -4.72 -0.41
C GLU A 85 -7.74 -5.90 0.30
N CYS A 86 -6.67 -5.66 1.04
CA CYS A 86 -5.92 -6.66 1.81
C CYS A 86 -6.80 -7.41 2.84
N VAL A 87 -7.54 -6.70 3.68
CA VAL A 87 -8.41 -7.36 4.68
C VAL A 87 -9.62 -8.04 4.06
N GLY A 88 -10.01 -7.65 2.84
CA GLY A 88 -11.10 -8.26 2.08
C GLY A 88 -10.75 -9.57 1.40
N LEU A 89 -9.47 -9.95 1.34
CA LEU A 89 -9.03 -11.16 0.66
C LEU A 89 -9.57 -12.43 1.32
N ASP A 90 -9.98 -13.36 0.47
CA ASP A 90 -10.24 -14.75 0.81
C ASP A 90 -9.03 -15.61 0.43
N ILE A 91 -8.92 -16.82 1.00
CA ILE A 91 -7.82 -17.74 0.69
C ILE A 91 -7.80 -18.05 -0.82
N GLN A 92 -8.96 -18.26 -1.42
CA GLN A 92 -9.12 -18.56 -2.84
C GLN A 92 -8.78 -17.38 -3.79
N ASP A 93 -8.61 -16.18 -3.27
CA ASP A 93 -8.20 -15.02 -4.08
C ASP A 93 -6.69 -15.05 -4.40
N VAL A 94 -5.91 -15.88 -3.70
CA VAL A 94 -4.47 -16.06 -3.94
C VAL A 94 -4.27 -17.23 -4.88
N ASN A 95 -3.55 -17.01 -5.98
CA ASN A 95 -3.20 -18.04 -6.95
C ASN A 95 -1.67 -18.05 -7.13
N PHE A 96 -1.04 -19.12 -6.63
CA PHE A 96 0.41 -19.31 -6.69
C PHE A 96 0.90 -19.81 -8.05
N ASP A 97 0.03 -20.37 -8.90
CA ASP A 97 0.42 -20.82 -10.26
C ASP A 97 0.79 -19.65 -11.17
N VAL A 98 0.24 -18.47 -10.88
CA VAL A 98 0.46 -17.24 -11.67
C VAL A 98 1.00 -16.09 -10.82
N ASP A 99 1.37 -16.33 -9.57
CA ASP A 99 1.84 -15.34 -8.60
C ASP A 99 0.91 -14.11 -8.49
N GLY A 100 -0.39 -14.36 -8.49
CA GLY A 100 -1.42 -13.34 -8.59
C GLY A 100 -2.45 -13.37 -7.47
N ILE A 101 -2.93 -12.18 -7.10
CA ILE A 101 -3.99 -12.00 -6.12
C ILE A 101 -5.14 -11.25 -6.78
N LYS A 102 -6.33 -11.83 -6.71
CA LYS A 102 -7.57 -11.22 -7.17
C LYS A 102 -8.08 -10.26 -6.11
N ILE A 103 -8.15 -8.98 -6.42
CA ILE A 103 -8.62 -7.92 -5.52
C ILE A 103 -9.90 -7.29 -6.04
N ARG A 104 -10.77 -6.84 -5.11
CA ARG A 104 -11.97 -6.04 -5.44
C ARG A 104 -11.71 -4.57 -5.15
N ARG A 105 -11.62 -3.78 -6.21
CA ARG A 105 -11.39 -2.33 -6.14
C ARG A 105 -12.68 -1.56 -5.87
N LYS A 106 -12.53 -0.31 -5.42
CA LYS A 106 -13.67 0.61 -5.23
C LYS A 106 -14.51 0.73 -6.51
N GLY A 107 -15.80 0.44 -6.40
CA GLY A 107 -16.74 0.41 -7.54
C GLY A 107 -17.01 -1.00 -8.08
N GLY A 108 -16.57 -2.05 -7.38
CA GLY A 108 -16.88 -3.46 -7.71
C GLY A 108 -15.98 -4.06 -8.80
N TYR A 109 -14.97 -3.33 -9.28
CA TYR A 109 -14.05 -3.86 -10.29
C TYR A 109 -13.10 -4.89 -9.65
N GLU A 110 -12.99 -6.04 -10.30
CA GLU A 110 -11.97 -7.03 -9.98
C GLU A 110 -10.69 -6.72 -10.77
N ALA A 111 -9.55 -6.94 -10.16
CA ALA A 111 -8.24 -6.82 -10.78
C ALA A 111 -7.31 -7.87 -10.20
N VAL A 112 -6.38 -8.35 -11.01
CA VAL A 112 -5.29 -9.20 -10.53
C VAL A 112 -4.07 -8.30 -10.27
N VAL A 113 -3.45 -8.49 -9.12
CA VAL A 113 -2.18 -7.87 -8.75
C VAL A 113 -1.17 -8.98 -8.56
N TYR A 114 -0.03 -8.85 -9.22
CA TYR A 114 1.03 -9.85 -9.15
C TYR A 114 1.99 -9.56 -8.00
N PHE A 115 2.61 -10.60 -7.47
CA PHE A 115 3.57 -10.53 -6.38
C PHE A 115 4.85 -11.27 -6.72
N GLY A 116 5.93 -10.94 -6.03
CA GLY A 116 7.22 -11.61 -6.19
C GLY A 116 7.46 -12.67 -5.11
N THR A 117 8.56 -13.39 -5.24
CA THR A 117 8.95 -14.54 -4.41
C THR A 117 8.93 -14.27 -2.90
N GLU A 118 9.31 -13.05 -2.48
CA GLU A 118 9.30 -12.69 -1.04
C GLU A 118 7.88 -12.68 -0.46
N VAL A 119 6.91 -12.18 -1.23
CA VAL A 119 5.49 -12.20 -0.84
C VAL A 119 4.95 -13.61 -0.88
N GLU A 120 5.31 -14.39 -1.90
CA GLU A 120 4.94 -15.79 -2.06
C GLU A 120 5.36 -16.60 -0.83
N THR A 121 6.64 -16.56 -0.47
CA THR A 121 7.19 -17.27 0.68
C THR A 121 6.45 -16.90 1.98
N ALA A 122 6.27 -15.60 2.22
CA ALA A 122 5.59 -15.12 3.42
C ALA A 122 4.11 -15.55 3.47
N LEU A 123 3.43 -15.62 2.33
CA LEU A 123 2.04 -16.10 2.25
C LEU A 123 1.96 -17.60 2.49
N LEU A 124 2.88 -18.40 1.92
CA LEU A 124 2.93 -19.86 2.11
C LEU A 124 3.16 -20.21 3.58
N ASP A 125 4.15 -19.59 4.23
CA ASP A 125 4.43 -19.79 5.66
C ASP A 125 3.21 -19.48 6.55
N TYR A 126 2.48 -18.42 6.19
CA TYR A 126 1.26 -18.09 6.93
C TYR A 126 0.11 -19.05 6.62
N LEU A 127 -0.06 -19.47 5.38
CA LEU A 127 -1.14 -20.38 4.98
C LEU A 127 -0.99 -21.75 5.63
N GLU A 128 0.24 -22.26 5.79
CA GLU A 128 0.51 -23.48 6.55
C GLU A 128 -0.02 -23.37 8.00
N GLU A 129 0.24 -22.25 8.67
CA GLU A 129 -0.33 -21.97 9.99
C GLU A 129 -1.85 -21.78 9.94
N ARG A 130 -2.36 -21.09 8.89
CA ARG A 130 -3.77 -20.78 8.73
C ARG A 130 -4.66 -22.01 8.56
N GLU A 131 -4.16 -23.08 7.97
CA GLU A 131 -4.87 -24.35 7.80
C GLU A 131 -5.23 -25.01 9.14
N HIS A 132 -4.43 -24.77 10.16
CA HIS A 132 -4.65 -25.31 11.52
C HIS A 132 -5.54 -24.41 12.38
N MET A 133 -5.91 -23.23 11.93
CA MET A 133 -6.79 -22.32 12.65
C MET A 133 -8.26 -22.67 12.43
N ILE A 134 -9.06 -22.60 13.48
CA ILE A 134 -10.52 -22.75 13.41
C ILE A 134 -11.14 -21.37 13.40
N PRO A 135 -11.60 -20.88 12.23
CA PRO A 135 -12.25 -19.56 12.12
C PRO A 135 -13.57 -19.52 12.86
N GLU A 136 -13.96 -18.36 13.33
CA GLU A 136 -15.34 -18.13 13.76
C GLU A 136 -16.33 -18.19 12.59
N GLN A 137 -17.57 -18.53 12.90
CA GLN A 137 -18.64 -18.65 11.91
C GLN A 137 -18.78 -17.37 11.07
N GLY A 138 -18.77 -17.55 9.73
CA GLY A 138 -18.83 -16.46 8.77
C GLY A 138 -17.46 -15.84 8.41
N HIS A 139 -16.37 -16.42 8.91
CA HIS A 139 -15.00 -15.97 8.62
C HIS A 139 -14.10 -17.06 8.04
N GLU A 140 -14.68 -18.17 7.58
CA GLU A 140 -14.01 -19.39 7.15
C GLU A 140 -13.08 -19.11 5.96
N THR A 141 -13.53 -18.30 5.01
CA THR A 141 -12.79 -18.00 3.78
C THR A 141 -11.73 -16.92 3.95
N ALA A 142 -11.78 -16.15 5.05
CA ALA A 142 -10.89 -15.01 5.24
C ALA A 142 -9.42 -15.42 5.21
N LEU A 143 -8.62 -14.75 4.36
CA LEU A 143 -7.17 -14.98 4.31
C LEU A 143 -6.53 -14.64 5.66
N PHE A 144 -6.69 -13.42 6.15
CA PHE A 144 -6.08 -12.96 7.38
C PHE A 144 -7.06 -12.99 8.57
N LEU A 145 -6.71 -13.74 9.60
CA LEU A 145 -7.48 -13.84 10.84
C LEU A 145 -6.85 -13.04 11.99
N SER A 146 -7.70 -12.48 12.81
CA SER A 146 -7.33 -11.89 14.11
C SER A 146 -7.07 -12.98 15.16
N LEU A 147 -6.61 -12.60 16.35
CA LEU A 147 -6.48 -13.52 17.49
C LEU A 147 -7.83 -14.08 17.99
N GLN A 148 -8.95 -13.48 17.56
CA GLN A 148 -10.30 -14.01 17.81
C GLN A 148 -10.82 -14.88 16.66
N ASN A 149 -9.94 -15.31 15.77
CA ASN A 149 -10.26 -16.13 14.59
C ASN A 149 -11.33 -15.50 13.66
N ARG A 150 -11.40 -14.18 13.64
CA ARG A 150 -12.28 -13.38 12.74
C ARG A 150 -11.44 -12.71 11.68
N ARG A 151 -12.03 -12.44 10.52
CA ARG A 151 -11.41 -11.61 9.47
C ARG A 151 -10.82 -10.34 10.09
N MET A 152 -9.60 -10.00 9.74
CA MET A 152 -8.96 -8.80 10.24
C MET A 152 -9.71 -7.53 9.80
N ALA A 153 -9.87 -6.60 10.72
CA ALA A 153 -10.42 -5.28 10.42
C ALA A 153 -9.31 -4.32 9.94
N VAL A 154 -9.67 -3.35 9.10
CA VAL A 154 -8.78 -2.28 8.67
C VAL A 154 -8.04 -1.64 9.85
N ARG A 155 -8.76 -1.35 10.93
CA ARG A 155 -8.18 -0.74 12.14
C ARG A 155 -7.11 -1.60 12.81
N SER A 156 -7.27 -2.91 12.78
CA SER A 156 -6.27 -3.85 13.31
C SER A 156 -4.98 -3.79 12.51
N VAL A 157 -5.08 -3.73 11.18
CA VAL A 157 -3.92 -3.57 10.29
C VAL A 157 -3.26 -2.20 10.48
N GLU A 158 -4.03 -1.13 10.61
CA GLU A 158 -3.47 0.21 10.91
C GLU A 158 -2.68 0.22 12.22
N ASN A 159 -3.20 -0.44 13.26
CA ASN A 159 -2.51 -0.55 14.55
C ASN A 159 -1.26 -1.41 14.45
N LEU A 160 -1.31 -2.50 13.68
CA LEU A 160 -0.17 -3.38 13.41
C LEU A 160 0.96 -2.62 12.69
N VAL A 161 0.65 -1.93 11.60
CA VAL A 161 1.61 -1.09 10.88
C VAL A 161 2.23 -0.04 11.81
N ARG A 162 1.40 0.64 12.62
CA ARG A 162 1.89 1.63 13.58
C ARG A 162 2.81 1.01 14.63
N LYS A 163 2.44 -0.16 15.16
CA LYS A 163 3.22 -0.90 16.17
C LYS A 163 4.66 -1.13 15.69
N TYR A 164 4.84 -1.66 14.51
CA TYR A 164 6.17 -1.99 13.99
C TYR A 164 6.90 -0.77 13.44
N ALA A 165 6.23 0.08 12.65
CA ALA A 165 6.86 1.25 12.04
C ALA A 165 7.35 2.30 13.06
N SER A 166 6.69 2.44 14.21
CA SER A 166 7.15 3.36 15.27
C SER A 166 8.49 2.97 15.89
N ARG A 167 8.95 1.75 15.66
CA ARG A 167 10.24 1.24 16.13
C ARG A 167 11.35 1.38 15.10
N VAL A 168 10.98 1.61 13.86
CA VAL A 168 11.90 1.87 12.74
C VAL A 168 12.18 3.35 12.62
N THR A 169 11.12 4.16 12.66
CA THR A 169 11.24 5.61 12.53
C THR A 169 10.30 6.33 13.49
N THR A 170 10.84 7.30 14.21
CA THR A 170 10.08 8.17 15.12
C THR A 170 9.64 9.46 14.43
N LEU A 171 10.30 9.84 13.35
CA LEU A 171 10.07 11.09 12.62
C LEU A 171 8.93 11.00 11.61
N LYS A 172 8.62 9.78 11.14
CA LYS A 172 7.63 9.54 10.10
C LYS A 172 6.41 8.80 10.66
N LYS A 173 5.21 9.35 10.50
CA LYS A 173 3.97 8.64 10.82
C LYS A 173 3.61 7.70 9.68
N ILE A 174 4.02 6.44 9.79
CA ILE A 174 3.74 5.42 8.79
C ILE A 174 2.35 4.81 9.01
N THR A 175 1.63 4.64 7.91
CA THR A 175 0.29 4.05 7.84
C THR A 175 0.24 3.09 6.65
N PRO A 176 -0.77 2.21 6.49
CA PRO A 176 -0.90 1.37 5.29
C PRO A 176 -0.87 2.16 3.98
N HIS A 177 -1.45 3.37 3.98
CA HIS A 177 -1.36 4.23 2.80
C HIS A 177 0.08 4.69 2.50
N LYS A 178 0.91 4.84 3.52
CA LYS A 178 2.34 5.17 3.34
C LYS A 178 3.16 3.98 2.86
N LEU A 179 2.82 2.75 3.27
CA LEU A 179 3.41 1.53 2.70
C LEU A 179 3.10 1.43 1.19
N ARG A 180 1.87 1.69 0.80
CA ARG A 180 1.49 1.78 -0.62
C ARG A 180 2.23 2.92 -1.36
N SER A 181 2.45 4.07 -0.73
CA SER A 181 3.27 5.14 -1.30
C SER A 181 4.74 4.72 -1.44
N THR A 182 5.27 3.95 -0.49
CA THR A 182 6.61 3.34 -0.57
C THR A 182 6.71 2.45 -1.79
N TYR A 183 5.81 1.47 -1.93
CA TYR A 183 5.77 0.58 -3.10
C TYR A 183 5.69 1.36 -4.43
N GLY A 184 4.75 2.29 -4.54
CA GLY A 184 4.59 3.06 -5.78
C GLY A 184 5.80 3.93 -6.11
N THR A 185 6.52 4.43 -5.10
CA THR A 185 7.76 5.17 -5.29
C THR A 185 8.88 4.26 -5.79
N THR A 186 9.08 3.12 -5.13
CA THR A 186 10.09 2.13 -5.54
C THR A 186 9.81 1.64 -6.96
N LEU A 187 8.54 1.29 -7.27
CA LEU A 187 8.16 0.87 -8.62
C LEU A 187 8.45 1.95 -9.67
N TYR A 188 8.21 3.23 -9.34
CA TYR A 188 8.54 4.33 -10.24
C TYR A 188 10.05 4.53 -10.40
N GLN A 189 10.82 4.39 -9.33
CA GLN A 189 12.29 4.50 -9.38
C GLN A 189 12.89 3.41 -10.27
N GLU A 190 12.41 2.18 -10.16
CA GLU A 190 12.91 1.02 -10.92
C GLU A 190 12.43 1.05 -12.38
N SER A 191 11.13 1.25 -12.61
CA SER A 191 10.55 1.14 -13.96
C SER A 191 10.68 2.38 -14.81
N GLY A 192 10.64 3.54 -14.18
CA GLY A 192 10.55 4.81 -14.88
C GLY A 192 9.19 5.15 -15.46
N ASP A 193 8.27 4.26 -15.37
CA ASP A 193 6.98 4.37 -16.04
C ASP A 193 5.87 4.76 -15.05
N ILE A 194 5.43 6.00 -15.15
CA ILE A 194 4.33 6.54 -14.33
C ILE A 194 2.98 5.91 -14.68
N TYR A 195 2.80 5.44 -15.91
CA TYR A 195 1.56 4.79 -16.35
C TYR A 195 1.49 3.39 -15.77
N LEU A 196 2.59 2.65 -15.77
CA LEU A 196 2.68 1.35 -15.08
C LEU A 196 2.36 1.50 -13.59
N VAL A 197 2.94 2.49 -12.91
CA VAL A 197 2.63 2.76 -11.49
C VAL A 197 1.15 3.09 -11.28
N ALA A 198 0.56 3.90 -12.16
CA ALA A 198 -0.85 4.25 -12.07
C ALA A 198 -1.76 3.04 -12.27
N ASP A 199 -1.44 2.17 -13.21
CA ASP A 199 -2.18 0.96 -13.52
C ASP A 199 -2.12 -0.04 -12.37
N VAL A 200 -0.92 -0.42 -11.94
CA VAL A 200 -0.71 -1.35 -10.81
C VAL A 200 -1.41 -0.85 -9.55
N LEU A 201 -1.25 0.43 -9.23
CA LEU A 201 -1.94 1.02 -8.09
C LEU A 201 -3.46 1.23 -8.32
N GLY A 202 -3.97 1.08 -9.55
CA GLY A 202 -5.38 1.32 -9.87
C GLY A 202 -5.82 2.75 -9.59
N HIS A 203 -5.05 3.71 -10.05
CA HIS A 203 -5.40 5.11 -10.05
C HIS A 203 -6.19 5.43 -11.31
N LYS A 204 -7.43 5.91 -11.17
CA LYS A 204 -8.27 6.31 -12.32
C LYS A 204 -7.70 7.53 -13.07
N ASP A 205 -6.91 8.35 -12.41
CA ASP A 205 -6.29 9.55 -12.98
C ASP A 205 -4.78 9.49 -12.76
N VAL A 206 -4.04 9.35 -13.86
CA VAL A 206 -2.57 9.35 -13.90
C VAL A 206 -1.99 10.65 -13.33
N ASN A 207 -2.71 11.77 -13.43
CA ASN A 207 -2.27 13.03 -12.85
C ASN A 207 -2.16 12.95 -11.32
N THR A 208 -2.96 12.10 -10.68
CA THR A 208 -2.81 11.82 -9.24
C THR A 208 -1.47 11.16 -8.96
N THR A 209 -1.08 10.18 -9.77
CA THR A 209 0.21 9.48 -9.68
C THR A 209 1.36 10.43 -9.99
N ARG A 210 1.27 11.20 -11.08
CA ARG A 210 2.28 12.19 -11.49
C ARG A 210 2.56 13.22 -10.41
N LYS A 211 1.53 13.77 -9.78
CA LYS A 211 1.68 14.75 -8.68
C LYS A 211 2.38 14.16 -7.45
N HIS A 212 2.19 12.86 -7.20
CA HIS A 212 2.83 12.18 -6.09
C HIS A 212 4.29 11.82 -6.35
N TYR A 213 4.67 11.51 -7.60
CA TYR A 213 6.01 10.99 -7.92
C TYR A 213 6.89 11.96 -8.71
N ALA A 214 6.34 13.03 -9.30
CA ALA A 214 7.08 14.01 -10.10
C ALA A 214 8.15 14.81 -9.32
N ALA A 215 8.07 14.86 -8.00
CA ALA A 215 9.07 15.55 -7.17
C ALA A 215 10.46 14.83 -7.17
N GLN A 216 10.55 13.61 -7.73
CA GLN A 216 11.78 12.81 -7.78
C GLN A 216 12.50 12.88 -9.13
N ASP A 217 12.05 13.76 -10.00
CA ASP A 217 12.49 13.83 -11.41
C ASP A 217 13.90 14.40 -11.63
N ASP A 218 14.53 15.01 -10.62
CA ASP A 218 15.84 15.67 -10.84
C ASP A 218 16.98 14.67 -11.10
N GLU A 219 17.00 13.55 -10.42
CA GLU A 219 18.00 12.50 -10.65
C GLU A 219 17.83 11.85 -12.01
N ARG A 220 16.56 11.65 -12.42
CA ARG A 220 16.22 11.14 -13.76
C ARG A 220 16.50 12.13 -14.87
N ARG A 221 16.29 13.42 -14.65
CA ARG A 221 16.65 14.46 -15.60
C ARG A 221 18.16 14.49 -15.84
N ARG A 222 18.95 14.28 -14.77
CA ARG A 222 20.41 14.14 -14.88
C ARG A 222 20.80 12.89 -15.66
N SER A 223 20.18 11.73 -15.35
CA SER A 223 20.42 10.48 -16.09
C SER A 223 20.00 10.59 -17.55
N ALA A 224 18.84 11.21 -17.83
CA ALA A 224 18.37 11.43 -19.19
C ALA A 224 19.32 12.29 -20.00
N ALA A 225 19.95 13.30 -19.39
CA ALA A 225 20.96 14.13 -20.07
C ALA A 225 22.20 13.32 -20.48
N GLN A 226 22.51 12.24 -19.75
CA GLN A 226 23.65 11.36 -20.09
C GLN A 226 23.29 10.29 -21.14
N MET A 227 22.00 10.04 -21.39
CA MET A 227 21.54 9.08 -22.41
C MET A 227 21.61 9.64 -23.83
N VAL A 228 21.69 10.96 -23.98
CA VAL A 228 21.76 11.60 -25.30
C VAL A 228 23.22 11.75 -25.71
N HIS A 229 23.67 10.88 -26.62
CA HIS A 229 24.99 10.97 -27.21
C HIS A 229 24.91 11.79 -28.51
N LEU A 230 25.58 12.93 -28.54
CA LEU A 230 25.60 13.82 -29.72
C LEU A 230 26.53 13.40 -30.82
N ARG A 231 27.45 12.45 -30.54
CA ARG A 231 28.38 11.87 -31.51
C ARG A 231 28.51 10.37 -31.23
N GLU A 232 28.46 9.55 -32.27
CA GLU A 232 28.87 8.15 -32.18
C GLU A 232 30.34 8.10 -31.80
N LYS A 233 30.72 7.28 -30.81
CA LYS A 233 32.13 6.95 -30.57
C LYS A 233 32.58 6.14 -31.76
N GLY A 234 33.46 6.74 -32.61
CA GLY A 234 34.14 6.01 -33.66
C GLY A 234 34.80 4.79 -33.04
N THR A 235 34.47 3.62 -33.54
CA THR A 235 35.20 2.37 -33.30
C THR A 235 36.55 2.51 -34.04
N ASP A 236 37.64 2.76 -33.31
CA ASP A 236 38.99 2.46 -33.73
C ASP A 236 39.26 0.96 -33.54
#